data_f45a85b7420ee2b74af78c0563ef2ffc
#
_entry.id   f45a85b7420ee2b74af78c0563ef2ffc
#
_cell.length_a   1.000
_cell.length_b   1.000
_cell.length_c   1.000
_cell.angle_alpha   90.00
_cell.angle_beta   90.00
_cell.angle_gamma   90.00
#
_symmetry.space_group_name_H-M   'P 1'
#
loop_
_entity.id
_entity.type
_entity.pdbx_description
1 polymer ?
#
loop_
_entity_poly.entity_id
_entity_poly.type
_entity_poly.pdbx_seq_one_letter_code
_entity_poly.pdbx_strand_id
1 'polypeptide(L)'
;MNNNKERFFGVGEPLIQRENDQGIRAEKYLDLVKGLGCNAYRSWMHLTEILKDPVTPDEKALEQHTRLLTRARELDIEVTGMSHEWFLPEGCKQKMGHAMPERDLTPGSLYMKALEMLEQSWCTMAGLFPQVAIWEIGNEWNLNAFLHPDGFLESDMSKPFTPDEKYDIAVDMMYFAAKGVRRGNPNAKVASFSPALSTEGLGGGLPYFFPVMYGVAWALDQIYSRIKSGKFWSTDTDDYFDLVAWHPYVFTTRDVSDRDLFMDVEEPDTLWRDFNDAAYRVMRRYGDGGKQVLLTETGFTDCGNPEWEERYAGYNKKILNYAMNMPYVRTLHNFRLLNENAMLQRAGIEDNQIGGLTEVYFGLFTDPEEGCRPRKRAYAIAEMTGSEADLQKIGRELTGR
;
A
#
# COMPACT_ATOMS: atom_id res chain seq x y z
N MET A 1 22.89 8.75 22.88
CA MET A 1 21.47 8.61 23.25
C MET A 1 20.89 7.52 22.36
N ASN A 2 20.72 6.31 22.88
CA ASN A 2 20.08 5.22 22.15
C ASN A 2 18.57 5.49 22.09
N ASN A 3 18.12 6.17 21.07
CA ASN A 3 16.70 6.14 20.70
C ASN A 3 16.46 4.78 20.02
N ASN A 4 16.18 3.75 20.81
CA ASN A 4 15.55 2.52 20.35
C ASN A 4 14.08 2.90 19.98
N LYS A 5 13.90 3.59 18.86
CA LYS A 5 12.57 3.73 18.27
C LYS A 5 12.19 2.32 17.81
N GLU A 6 11.08 1.84 18.34
CA GLU A 6 10.52 0.55 17.96
C GLU A 6 10.34 0.53 16.44
N ARG A 7 10.89 -0.48 15.79
CA ARG A 7 10.85 -0.64 14.33
C ARG A 7 10.09 -1.89 13.97
N PHE A 8 9.35 -1.81 12.88
CA PHE A 8 8.45 -2.85 12.46
C PHE A 8 8.83 -3.34 11.06
N PHE A 9 8.85 -4.67 10.93
CA PHE A 9 8.94 -5.34 9.64
C PHE A 9 7.68 -6.14 9.42
N GLY A 10 7.12 -6.02 8.24
CA GLY A 10 5.85 -6.62 7.94
C GLY A 10 5.68 -7.04 6.50
N VAL A 11 4.50 -7.48 6.24
CA VAL A 11 4.03 -7.85 4.90
C VAL A 11 2.70 -7.19 4.62
N GLY A 12 2.44 -6.89 3.33
CA GLY A 12 1.12 -6.50 2.83
C GLY A 12 0.46 -7.69 2.14
N GLU A 13 -0.81 -7.97 2.44
CA GLU A 13 -1.59 -9.01 1.76
C GLU A 13 -3.09 -8.80 2.01
N PRO A 14 -3.97 -8.94 1.00
CA PRO A 14 -5.43 -8.92 1.16
C PRO A 14 -5.97 -10.25 1.73
N LEU A 15 -5.67 -10.56 3.00
CA LEU A 15 -5.97 -11.86 3.59
C LEU A 15 -7.45 -12.21 3.65
N ILE A 16 -8.35 -11.21 3.78
CA ILE A 16 -9.80 -11.46 3.75
C ILE A 16 -10.25 -11.87 2.34
N GLN A 17 -9.70 -11.24 1.30
CA GLN A 17 -9.96 -11.66 -0.07
C GLN A 17 -9.47 -13.10 -0.28
N ARG A 18 -8.28 -13.44 0.22
CA ARG A 18 -7.77 -14.84 0.17
C ARG A 18 -8.70 -15.82 0.87
N GLU A 19 -9.28 -15.46 2.03
CA GLU A 19 -10.28 -16.30 2.70
C GLU A 19 -11.50 -16.52 1.81
N ASN A 20 -12.01 -15.46 1.17
CA ASN A 20 -13.17 -15.56 0.30
C ASN A 20 -12.91 -16.42 -0.95
N ASP A 21 -11.71 -16.35 -1.51
CA ASP A 21 -11.33 -17.02 -2.76
C ASP A 21 -10.89 -18.48 -2.54
N GLN A 22 -10.21 -18.76 -1.43
CA GLN A 22 -9.52 -20.03 -1.20
C GLN A 22 -10.07 -20.82 -0.02
N GLY A 23 -10.95 -20.22 0.79
CA GLY A 23 -11.61 -20.90 1.92
C GLY A 23 -10.71 -21.12 3.15
N ILE A 24 -9.46 -20.67 3.12
CA ILE A 24 -8.58 -20.69 4.30
C ILE A 24 -8.82 -19.42 5.10
N ARG A 25 -9.15 -19.55 6.38
CA ARG A 25 -9.46 -18.41 7.25
C ARG A 25 -8.29 -17.42 7.32
N ALA A 26 -8.58 -16.15 7.13
CA ALA A 26 -7.58 -15.06 7.00
C ALA A 26 -6.61 -15.00 8.18
N GLU A 27 -7.09 -15.16 9.40
CA GLU A 27 -6.27 -15.08 10.60
C GLU A 27 -5.19 -16.17 10.71
N LYS A 28 -5.35 -17.30 10.00
CA LYS A 28 -4.33 -18.37 9.97
C LYS A 28 -3.09 -17.98 9.17
N TYR A 29 -3.23 -17.11 8.18
CA TYR A 29 -2.07 -16.64 7.41
C TYR A 29 -1.12 -15.77 8.25
N LEU A 30 -1.60 -15.18 9.36
CA LEU A 30 -0.75 -14.42 10.27
C LEU A 30 0.32 -15.28 10.96
N ASP A 31 0.14 -16.61 10.99
CA ASP A 31 1.16 -17.52 11.48
C ASP A 31 2.39 -17.56 10.55
N LEU A 32 2.21 -17.36 9.22
CA LEU A 32 3.31 -17.16 8.28
C LEU A 32 4.04 -15.85 8.55
N VAL A 33 3.29 -14.76 8.79
CA VAL A 33 3.86 -13.45 9.13
C VAL A 33 4.70 -13.54 10.39
N LYS A 34 4.18 -14.17 11.43
CA LYS A 34 4.89 -14.40 12.68
C LYS A 34 6.09 -15.33 12.49
N GLY A 35 5.94 -16.39 11.69
CA GLY A 35 7.02 -17.31 11.33
C GLY A 35 8.19 -16.63 10.63
N LEU A 36 7.94 -15.60 9.84
CA LEU A 36 8.97 -14.75 9.25
C LEU A 36 9.69 -13.86 10.28
N GLY A 37 9.26 -13.84 11.55
CA GLY A 37 9.74 -12.89 12.56
C GLY A 37 9.24 -11.46 12.34
N CYS A 38 8.25 -11.28 11.46
CA CYS A 38 7.61 -9.99 11.23
C CYS A 38 6.68 -9.63 12.39
N ASN A 39 6.62 -8.34 12.70
CA ASN A 39 5.79 -7.77 13.77
C ASN A 39 4.84 -6.67 13.25
N ALA A 40 4.66 -6.58 11.93
CA ALA A 40 3.70 -5.68 11.29
C ALA A 40 2.95 -6.39 10.15
N TYR A 41 1.73 -5.94 9.92
CA TYR A 41 0.90 -6.40 8.82
C TYR A 41 0.11 -5.23 8.23
N ARG A 42 0.20 -5.02 6.91
CA ARG A 42 -0.62 -4.07 6.17
C ARG A 42 -1.83 -4.79 5.62
N SER A 43 -3.00 -4.42 6.10
CA SER A 43 -4.29 -5.03 5.77
C SER A 43 -5.06 -4.17 4.79
N TRP A 44 -5.54 -4.79 3.71
CA TRP A 44 -6.58 -4.18 2.86
C TRP A 44 -7.90 -4.20 3.61
N MET A 45 -8.36 -3.03 4.00
CA MET A 45 -9.61 -2.79 4.73
C MET A 45 -10.43 -1.76 3.95
N HIS A 46 -10.96 -2.21 2.78
CA HIS A 46 -11.68 -1.30 1.91
C HIS A 46 -12.98 -0.83 2.53
N LEU A 47 -13.20 0.50 2.50
CA LEU A 47 -14.44 1.10 3.00
C LEU A 47 -15.67 0.48 2.35
N THR A 48 -15.59 0.19 1.04
CA THR A 48 -16.70 -0.33 0.23
C THR A 48 -16.97 -1.81 0.43
N GLU A 49 -16.03 -2.56 1.00
CA GLU A 49 -16.20 -3.98 1.35
C GLU A 49 -16.72 -4.16 2.77
N ILE A 50 -16.25 -3.31 3.69
CA ILE A 50 -16.58 -3.40 5.12
C ILE A 50 -17.88 -2.66 5.45
N LEU A 51 -18.21 -1.64 4.67
CA LEU A 51 -19.44 -0.86 4.83
C LEU A 51 -20.35 -1.06 3.63
N LYS A 52 -21.66 -1.08 3.88
CA LYS A 52 -22.73 -1.06 2.85
C LYS A 52 -23.00 0.35 2.32
N ASP A 53 -22.77 1.32 3.18
CA ASP A 53 -22.84 2.76 2.96
C ASP A 53 -21.92 3.45 3.98
N PRO A 54 -21.72 4.77 3.95
CA PRO A 54 -20.78 5.46 4.85
C PRO A 54 -20.96 5.22 6.36
N VAL A 55 -22.10 4.68 6.81
CA VAL A 55 -22.42 4.53 8.24
C VAL A 55 -22.80 3.11 8.65
N THR A 56 -23.15 2.25 7.69
CA THR A 56 -23.69 0.91 7.96
C THR A 56 -22.66 -0.17 7.66
N PRO A 57 -22.17 -0.95 8.66
CA PRO A 57 -21.25 -2.04 8.43
C PRO A 57 -21.91 -3.24 7.71
N ASP A 58 -21.12 -3.97 6.93
CA ASP A 58 -21.43 -5.33 6.53
C ASP A 58 -21.08 -6.31 7.66
N GLU A 59 -22.06 -7.06 8.14
CA GLU A 59 -21.87 -7.95 9.31
C GLU A 59 -20.82 -9.04 9.05
N LYS A 60 -20.80 -9.63 7.85
CA LYS A 60 -19.84 -10.68 7.49
C LYS A 60 -18.41 -10.12 7.45
N ALA A 61 -18.22 -9.01 6.77
CA ALA A 61 -16.91 -8.37 6.66
C ALA A 61 -16.42 -7.89 8.04
N LEU A 62 -17.32 -7.32 8.85
CA LEU A 62 -17.00 -6.92 10.23
C LEU A 62 -16.52 -8.10 11.07
N GLU A 63 -17.18 -9.25 10.98
CA GLU A 63 -16.78 -10.48 11.68
C GLU A 63 -15.41 -10.96 11.21
N GLN A 64 -15.18 -11.05 9.89
CA GLN A 64 -13.92 -11.51 9.32
C GLN A 64 -12.74 -10.62 9.76
N HIS A 65 -12.88 -9.31 9.64
CA HIS A 65 -11.83 -8.38 10.07
C HIS A 65 -11.62 -8.39 11.59
N THR A 66 -12.67 -8.53 12.37
CA THR A 66 -12.56 -8.64 13.84
C THR A 66 -11.74 -9.86 14.25
N ARG A 67 -11.96 -11.02 13.61
CA ARG A 67 -11.16 -12.23 13.86
C ARG A 67 -9.69 -12.02 13.50
N LEU A 68 -9.44 -11.48 12.29
CA LEU A 68 -8.09 -11.19 11.81
C LEU A 68 -7.32 -10.27 12.76
N LEU A 69 -7.93 -9.17 13.16
CA LEU A 69 -7.34 -8.19 14.08
C LEU A 69 -7.14 -8.74 15.50
N THR A 70 -8.06 -9.62 15.96
CA THR A 70 -7.91 -10.31 17.24
C THR A 70 -6.67 -11.22 17.21
N ARG A 71 -6.50 -11.99 16.14
CA ARG A 71 -5.33 -12.84 15.96
C ARG A 71 -4.04 -12.04 15.84
N ALA A 72 -4.04 -10.93 15.11
CA ALA A 72 -2.87 -10.05 14.99
C ALA A 72 -2.42 -9.57 16.39
N ARG A 73 -3.36 -9.15 17.23
CA ARG A 73 -3.07 -8.75 18.63
C ARG A 73 -2.53 -9.90 19.48
N GLU A 74 -3.06 -11.12 19.35
CA GLU A 74 -2.55 -12.32 20.05
C GLU A 74 -1.10 -12.64 19.67
N LEU A 75 -0.73 -12.35 18.42
CA LEU A 75 0.61 -12.59 17.89
C LEU A 75 1.56 -11.40 18.08
N ASP A 76 1.09 -10.32 18.70
CA ASP A 76 1.84 -9.06 18.84
C ASP A 76 2.30 -8.52 17.47
N ILE A 77 1.35 -8.41 16.55
CA ILE A 77 1.53 -7.87 15.20
C ILE A 77 0.78 -6.54 15.11
N GLU A 78 1.50 -5.46 14.86
CA GLU A 78 0.89 -4.14 14.59
C GLU A 78 0.20 -4.14 13.23
N VAL A 79 -1.04 -3.67 13.17
CA VAL A 79 -1.79 -3.60 11.92
C VAL A 79 -1.87 -2.16 11.42
N THR A 80 -1.47 -1.97 10.17
CA THR A 80 -1.80 -0.78 9.37
C THR A 80 -2.99 -1.13 8.49
N GLY A 81 -4.14 -0.50 8.73
CA GLY A 81 -5.32 -0.65 7.88
C GLY A 81 -5.27 0.34 6.71
N MET A 82 -5.59 -0.12 5.51
CA MET A 82 -5.55 0.70 4.30
C MET A 82 -6.84 0.56 3.50
N SER A 83 -7.36 1.68 2.98
CA SER A 83 -8.39 1.67 1.93
C SER A 83 -7.99 2.58 0.79
N HIS A 84 -8.28 2.14 -0.43
CA HIS A 84 -8.15 2.96 -1.63
C HIS A 84 -9.49 3.15 -2.36
N GLU A 85 -10.58 2.60 -1.83
CA GLU A 85 -11.92 2.71 -2.39
C GLU A 85 -12.83 3.50 -1.46
N TRP A 86 -13.79 4.22 -2.01
CA TRP A 86 -14.76 5.04 -1.28
C TRP A 86 -16.13 5.07 -1.97
N PHE A 87 -17.14 5.53 -1.22
CA PHE A 87 -18.49 5.75 -1.72
C PHE A 87 -18.62 7.09 -2.43
N LEU A 88 -19.47 7.13 -3.44
CA LEU A 88 -19.81 8.32 -4.21
C LEU A 88 -21.27 8.70 -4.02
N PRO A 89 -21.59 10.01 -4.01
CA PRO A 89 -22.95 10.50 -3.85
C PRO A 89 -23.83 10.15 -5.05
N GLU A 90 -25.12 10.12 -4.81
CA GLU A 90 -26.12 10.02 -5.87
C GLU A 90 -25.93 11.17 -6.87
N GLY A 91 -25.94 10.85 -8.16
CA GLY A 91 -25.63 11.77 -9.26
C GLY A 91 -24.26 11.55 -9.89
N CYS A 92 -23.35 10.82 -9.24
CA CYS A 92 -22.16 10.29 -9.88
C CYS A 92 -22.50 9.09 -10.78
N LYS A 93 -21.65 8.83 -11.79
CA LYS A 93 -21.82 7.68 -12.69
C LYS A 93 -21.50 6.36 -11.99
N GLN A 94 -20.55 6.39 -11.09
CA GLN A 94 -20.18 5.27 -10.22
C GLN A 94 -20.78 5.48 -8.82
N LYS A 95 -21.02 4.38 -8.10
CA LYS A 95 -21.50 4.44 -6.71
C LYS A 95 -20.37 4.35 -5.70
N MET A 96 -19.26 3.76 -6.11
CA MET A 96 -18.08 3.50 -5.28
C MET A 96 -16.88 3.18 -6.18
N GLY A 97 -15.70 3.19 -5.64
CA GLY A 97 -14.44 2.82 -6.28
C GLY A 97 -13.38 3.91 -6.14
N HIS A 98 -12.65 4.17 -7.21
CA HIS A 98 -11.49 5.07 -7.26
C HIS A 98 -11.80 6.42 -7.94
N ALA A 99 -13.07 6.68 -8.22
CA ALA A 99 -13.48 7.87 -8.95
C ALA A 99 -13.72 9.07 -8.04
N MET A 100 -13.50 10.27 -8.57
CA MET A 100 -13.95 11.51 -7.93
C MET A 100 -14.69 12.39 -8.96
N PRO A 101 -15.76 13.11 -8.56
CA PRO A 101 -16.33 14.15 -9.37
C PRO A 101 -15.33 15.27 -9.67
N GLU A 102 -15.61 16.08 -10.67
CA GLU A 102 -14.85 17.31 -10.92
C GLU A 102 -14.77 18.17 -9.65
N ARG A 103 -13.59 18.70 -9.38
CA ARG A 103 -13.32 19.50 -8.17
C ARG A 103 -14.15 20.77 -8.16
N ASP A 104 -15.14 20.83 -7.28
CA ASP A 104 -16.02 21.96 -7.06
C ASP A 104 -16.26 22.14 -5.55
N LEU A 105 -15.64 23.17 -4.96
CA LEU A 105 -15.73 23.46 -3.52
C LEU A 105 -17.03 24.21 -3.13
N THR A 106 -17.98 24.38 -4.06
CA THR A 106 -19.27 24.98 -3.74
C THR A 106 -20.04 24.07 -2.77
N PRO A 107 -20.55 24.60 -1.65
CA PRO A 107 -21.34 23.81 -0.72
C PRO A 107 -22.48 23.06 -1.39
N GLY A 108 -22.55 21.75 -1.16
CA GLY A 108 -23.59 20.88 -1.75
C GLY A 108 -23.30 20.36 -3.17
N SER A 109 -22.16 20.72 -3.76
CA SER A 109 -21.71 20.09 -5.02
C SER A 109 -21.52 18.58 -4.85
N LEU A 110 -21.45 17.82 -5.94
CA LEU A 110 -21.15 16.39 -5.91
C LEU A 110 -19.78 16.12 -5.28
N TYR A 111 -18.81 16.98 -5.58
CA TYR A 111 -17.48 16.89 -5.03
C TYR A 111 -17.45 17.03 -3.49
N MET A 112 -18.09 18.08 -2.97
CA MET A 112 -18.17 18.29 -1.52
C MET A 112 -18.92 17.15 -0.82
N LYS A 113 -20.01 16.67 -1.41
CA LYS A 113 -20.72 15.49 -0.89
C LYS A 113 -19.84 14.23 -0.88
N ALA A 114 -19.02 14.01 -1.91
CA ALA A 114 -18.07 12.89 -1.96
C ALA A 114 -17.03 12.99 -0.83
N LEU A 115 -16.49 14.18 -0.57
CA LEU A 115 -15.56 14.41 0.54
C LEU A 115 -16.22 14.19 1.92
N GLU A 116 -17.45 14.65 2.11
CA GLU A 116 -18.22 14.44 3.35
C GLU A 116 -18.54 12.95 3.57
N MET A 117 -18.87 12.21 2.51
CA MET A 117 -19.07 10.76 2.56
C MET A 117 -17.77 10.03 2.89
N LEU A 118 -16.65 10.46 2.34
CA LEU A 118 -15.31 9.93 2.65
C LEU A 118 -14.97 10.14 4.15
N GLU A 119 -15.16 11.36 4.67
CA GLU A 119 -14.99 11.66 6.09
C GLU A 119 -15.86 10.75 6.97
N GLN A 120 -17.13 10.60 6.61
CA GLN A 120 -18.07 9.78 7.39
C GLN A 120 -17.68 8.30 7.35
N SER A 121 -17.29 7.78 6.19
CA SER A 121 -16.86 6.38 6.04
C SER A 121 -15.61 6.10 6.89
N TRP A 122 -14.62 6.97 6.88
CA TRP A 122 -13.43 6.85 7.72
C TRP A 122 -13.76 6.96 9.21
N CYS A 123 -14.71 7.82 9.59
CA CYS A 123 -15.16 7.91 10.97
C CYS A 123 -15.80 6.60 11.44
N THR A 124 -16.66 6.02 10.62
CA THR A 124 -17.29 4.72 10.92
C THR A 124 -16.23 3.62 10.99
N MET A 125 -15.35 3.52 10.01
CA MET A 125 -14.30 2.50 9.96
C MET A 125 -13.36 2.55 11.16
N ALA A 126 -12.83 3.72 11.49
CA ALA A 126 -11.92 3.89 12.62
C ALA A 126 -12.61 3.62 13.97
N GLY A 127 -13.90 3.92 14.08
CA GLY A 127 -14.71 3.60 15.26
C GLY A 127 -15.01 2.11 15.42
N LEU A 128 -15.22 1.39 14.32
CA LEU A 128 -15.46 -0.06 14.32
C LEU A 128 -14.22 -0.86 14.73
N PHE A 129 -13.02 -0.38 14.38
CA PHE A 129 -11.76 -1.09 14.60
C PHE A 129 -10.77 -0.27 15.46
N PRO A 130 -11.07 0.00 16.73
CA PRO A 130 -10.23 0.83 17.60
C PRO A 130 -8.85 0.22 17.88
N GLN A 131 -8.65 -1.07 17.58
CA GLN A 131 -7.38 -1.77 17.72
C GLN A 131 -6.42 -1.54 16.54
N VAL A 132 -6.86 -0.94 15.42
CA VAL A 132 -5.98 -0.55 14.33
C VAL A 132 -5.24 0.72 14.74
N ALA A 133 -3.93 0.60 14.89
CA ALA A 133 -3.09 1.69 15.39
C ALA A 133 -2.82 2.77 14.34
N ILE A 134 -2.78 2.39 13.08
CA ILE A 134 -2.43 3.25 11.94
C ILE A 134 -3.43 3.03 10.81
N TRP A 135 -3.98 4.13 10.29
CA TRP A 135 -4.79 4.14 9.08
C TRP A 135 -4.04 4.83 7.95
N GLU A 136 -3.74 4.10 6.91
CA GLU A 136 -3.23 4.59 5.64
C GLU A 136 -4.43 4.96 4.76
N ILE A 137 -4.62 6.26 4.56
CA ILE A 137 -5.88 6.80 4.03
C ILE A 137 -6.00 6.77 2.52
N GLY A 138 -5.13 6.05 1.83
CA GLY A 138 -5.19 5.84 0.39
C GLY A 138 -3.99 5.08 -0.12
N ASN A 139 -4.10 4.56 -1.33
CA ASN A 139 -3.06 3.82 -2.04
C ASN A 139 -2.85 4.47 -3.39
N GLU A 140 -1.63 4.88 -3.69
CA GLU A 140 -1.17 5.29 -5.02
C GLU A 140 -2.09 6.27 -5.78
N TRP A 141 -2.71 7.23 -5.08
CA TRP A 141 -3.59 8.23 -5.70
C TRP A 141 -2.91 9.12 -6.75
N ASN A 142 -1.61 9.00 -6.88
CA ASN A 142 -0.87 9.59 -7.99
C ASN A 142 -1.01 8.80 -9.31
N LEU A 143 -1.59 7.58 -9.29
CA LEU A 143 -1.87 6.75 -10.46
C LEU A 143 -3.35 6.84 -10.86
N ASN A 144 -3.63 6.76 -12.19
CA ASN A 144 -5.00 6.76 -12.70
C ASN A 144 -5.79 5.52 -12.28
N ALA A 145 -5.13 4.41 -12.02
CA ALA A 145 -5.77 3.21 -11.50
C ALA A 145 -6.45 3.44 -10.14
N PHE A 146 -5.91 4.35 -9.31
CA PHE A 146 -6.38 4.57 -7.93
C PHE A 146 -6.99 5.96 -7.68
N LEU A 147 -6.94 6.88 -8.64
CA LEU A 147 -7.65 8.16 -8.60
C LEU A 147 -7.89 8.68 -10.01
N HIS A 148 -9.16 8.71 -10.41
CA HIS A 148 -9.57 9.11 -11.75
C HIS A 148 -10.91 9.87 -11.73
N PRO A 149 -11.28 10.56 -12.83
CA PRO A 149 -12.58 11.23 -12.94
C PRO A 149 -13.76 10.27 -12.88
N ASP A 150 -14.91 10.74 -12.37
CA ASP A 150 -16.15 9.98 -12.38
C ASP A 150 -16.57 9.61 -13.80
N GLY A 151 -16.76 8.31 -14.03
CA GLY A 151 -17.07 7.72 -15.32
C GLY A 151 -15.88 7.56 -16.26
N PHE A 152 -14.66 7.66 -15.74
CA PHE A 152 -13.46 7.22 -16.45
C PHE A 152 -13.50 5.70 -16.64
N LEU A 153 -13.13 5.24 -17.83
CA LEU A 153 -12.92 3.83 -18.14
C LEU A 153 -11.45 3.67 -18.52
N GLU A 154 -10.80 2.61 -18.05
CA GLU A 154 -9.40 2.33 -18.40
C GLU A 154 -9.17 2.25 -19.91
N SER A 155 -10.20 1.83 -20.67
CA SER A 155 -10.19 1.82 -22.13
C SER A 155 -10.27 3.22 -22.75
N ASP A 156 -10.68 4.24 -21.99
CA ASP A 156 -10.77 5.64 -22.42
C ASP A 156 -9.73 6.50 -21.69
N MET A 157 -8.44 6.27 -21.99
CA MET A 157 -7.31 7.06 -21.49
C MET A 157 -7.35 8.53 -21.90
N SER A 158 -8.39 8.95 -22.64
CA SER A 158 -8.46 10.30 -23.24
C SER A 158 -8.75 11.41 -22.25
N LYS A 159 -9.18 11.10 -21.00
CA LYS A 159 -9.61 12.10 -20.01
C LYS A 159 -9.24 11.78 -18.56
N PRO A 160 -7.98 11.42 -18.24
CA PRO A 160 -7.54 11.36 -16.86
C PRO A 160 -7.53 12.77 -16.25
N PHE A 161 -7.47 12.85 -14.92
CA PHE A 161 -7.10 14.10 -14.28
C PHE A 161 -5.71 14.54 -14.72
N THR A 162 -5.53 15.85 -14.92
CA THR A 162 -4.18 16.40 -15.03
C THR A 162 -3.44 16.18 -13.70
N PRO A 163 -2.09 16.18 -13.71
CA PRO A 163 -1.34 16.05 -12.46
C PRO A 163 -1.72 17.09 -11.40
N ASP A 164 -1.99 18.34 -11.80
CA ASP A 164 -2.41 19.38 -10.88
C ASP A 164 -3.78 19.11 -10.26
N GLU A 165 -4.77 18.76 -11.06
CA GLU A 165 -6.10 18.36 -10.55
C GLU A 165 -6.01 17.16 -9.62
N LYS A 166 -5.24 16.14 -9.99
CA LYS A 166 -5.07 14.93 -9.20
C LYS A 166 -4.52 15.23 -7.80
N TYR A 167 -3.46 16.04 -7.70
CA TYR A 167 -2.88 16.39 -6.40
C TYR A 167 -3.74 17.37 -5.61
N ASP A 168 -4.49 18.25 -6.26
CA ASP A 168 -5.48 19.10 -5.59
C ASP A 168 -6.56 18.23 -4.93
N ILE A 169 -7.10 17.26 -5.66
CA ILE A 169 -8.11 16.31 -5.16
C ILE A 169 -7.53 15.44 -4.06
N ALA A 170 -6.33 14.88 -4.25
CA ALA A 170 -5.68 14.02 -3.24
C ALA A 170 -5.45 14.76 -1.91
N VAL A 171 -5.06 16.03 -1.95
CA VAL A 171 -4.88 16.86 -0.75
C VAL A 171 -6.22 17.13 -0.06
N ASP A 172 -7.28 17.44 -0.79
CA ASP A 172 -8.63 17.58 -0.22
C ASP A 172 -9.07 16.27 0.43
N MET A 173 -8.93 15.13 -0.26
CA MET A 173 -9.30 13.80 0.25
C MET A 173 -8.53 13.45 1.52
N MET A 174 -7.21 13.72 1.58
CA MET A 174 -6.40 13.47 2.78
C MET A 174 -6.93 14.22 3.99
N TYR A 175 -7.30 15.49 3.83
CA TYR A 175 -7.83 16.30 4.93
C TYR A 175 -9.12 15.69 5.50
N PHE A 176 -10.09 15.38 4.63
CA PHE A 176 -11.37 14.82 5.05
C PHE A 176 -11.24 13.40 5.62
N ALA A 177 -10.41 12.56 5.02
CA ALA A 177 -10.14 11.22 5.54
C ALA A 177 -9.48 11.27 6.93
N ALA A 178 -8.44 12.10 7.12
CA ALA A 178 -7.76 12.29 8.40
C ALA A 178 -8.72 12.79 9.48
N LYS A 179 -9.56 13.77 9.14
CA LYS A 179 -10.60 14.27 10.03
C LYS A 179 -11.60 13.18 10.42
N GLY A 180 -11.99 12.32 9.46
CA GLY A 180 -12.85 11.16 9.71
C GLY A 180 -12.22 10.18 10.68
N VAL A 181 -10.98 9.75 10.41
CA VAL A 181 -10.24 8.82 11.28
C VAL A 181 -10.15 9.34 12.71
N ARG A 182 -9.73 10.60 12.90
CA ARG A 182 -9.58 11.20 14.24
C ARG A 182 -10.90 11.34 14.98
N ARG A 183 -12.00 11.59 14.26
CA ARG A 183 -13.35 11.63 14.85
C ARG A 183 -13.82 10.24 15.28
N GLY A 184 -13.50 9.20 14.54
CA GLY A 184 -13.85 7.80 14.86
C GLY A 184 -12.95 7.18 15.92
N ASN A 185 -11.65 7.44 15.86
CA ASN A 185 -10.67 6.95 16.83
C ASN A 185 -9.56 8.00 17.06
N PRO A 186 -9.67 8.83 18.09
CA PRO A 186 -8.67 9.89 18.38
C PRO A 186 -7.29 9.35 18.78
N ASN A 187 -7.17 8.06 19.08
CA ASN A 187 -5.89 7.42 19.43
C ASN A 187 -5.16 6.83 18.21
N ALA A 188 -5.85 6.66 17.09
CA ALA A 188 -5.22 6.16 15.85
C ALA A 188 -4.36 7.22 15.20
N LYS A 189 -3.27 6.78 14.58
CA LYS A 189 -2.46 7.63 13.72
C LYS A 189 -2.94 7.54 12.28
N VAL A 190 -2.81 8.65 11.58
CA VAL A 190 -3.08 8.74 10.14
C VAL A 190 -1.77 8.72 9.39
N ALA A 191 -1.63 7.80 8.45
CA ALA A 191 -0.58 7.83 7.44
C ALA A 191 -1.13 8.46 6.14
N SER A 192 -0.32 9.23 5.44
CA SER A 192 -0.70 9.77 4.13
C SER A 192 -1.04 8.63 3.16
N PHE A 193 -1.69 8.94 2.04
CA PHE A 193 -1.69 7.97 0.95
C PHE A 193 -0.24 7.72 0.49
N SER A 194 0.02 6.50 0.01
CA SER A 194 1.36 6.09 -0.43
C SER A 194 1.53 6.36 -1.92
N PRO A 195 2.23 7.43 -2.33
CA PRO A 195 2.56 7.58 -3.73
C PRO A 195 3.53 6.48 -4.17
N ALA A 196 3.28 5.96 -5.36
CA ALA A 196 4.18 5.05 -6.06
C ALA A 196 4.97 5.78 -7.15
N LEU A 197 5.89 5.05 -7.74
CA LEU A 197 6.53 5.49 -8.96
C LEU A 197 5.48 5.62 -10.08
N SER A 198 5.41 6.79 -10.70
CA SER A 198 4.50 7.04 -11.81
C SER A 198 5.21 7.66 -12.99
N THR A 199 4.91 7.18 -14.18
CA THR A 199 5.26 7.83 -15.45
C THR A 199 4.10 8.64 -16.02
N GLU A 200 2.94 8.61 -15.36
CA GLU A 200 1.75 9.33 -15.77
C GLU A 200 1.96 10.84 -15.75
N GLY A 201 1.59 11.51 -16.81
CA GLY A 201 1.70 12.98 -16.93
C GLY A 201 3.09 13.52 -17.28
N LEU A 202 4.11 12.69 -17.38
CA LEU A 202 5.46 13.13 -17.74
C LEU A 202 5.72 13.14 -19.26
N GLY A 203 4.72 12.85 -20.08
CA GLY A 203 4.85 12.79 -21.54
C GLY A 203 5.89 11.76 -22.00
N GLY A 204 5.59 10.95 -22.99
CA GLY A 204 6.35 9.75 -23.39
C GLY A 204 7.78 9.96 -23.93
N GLY A 205 8.55 10.89 -23.42
CA GLY A 205 9.88 11.22 -23.89
C GLY A 205 11.00 11.27 -22.88
N LEU A 206 10.71 11.06 -21.58
CA LEU A 206 11.78 11.04 -20.58
C LEU A 206 12.45 9.66 -20.51
N PRO A 207 13.80 9.62 -20.35
CA PRO A 207 14.49 8.36 -20.14
C PRO A 207 13.88 7.58 -18.99
N TYR A 208 13.77 6.29 -19.16
CA TYR A 208 13.16 5.34 -18.21
C TYR A 208 13.62 5.51 -16.74
N PHE A 209 14.86 5.90 -16.51
CA PHE A 209 15.40 6.13 -15.16
C PHE A 209 14.95 7.44 -14.48
N PHE A 210 14.47 8.40 -15.24
CA PHE A 210 14.09 9.71 -14.68
C PHE A 210 12.87 9.64 -13.77
N PRO A 211 11.80 8.90 -14.09
CA PRO A 211 10.66 8.74 -13.21
C PRO A 211 10.99 7.99 -11.91
N VAL A 212 11.87 6.98 -11.98
CA VAL A 212 12.26 6.17 -10.81
C VAL A 212 12.92 7.03 -9.73
N MET A 213 13.76 7.98 -10.11
CA MET A 213 14.49 8.81 -9.15
C MET A 213 13.66 9.96 -8.57
N TYR A 214 12.61 10.39 -9.27
CA TYR A 214 11.87 11.61 -8.91
C TYR A 214 10.39 11.38 -8.61
N GLY A 215 9.80 10.24 -8.98
CA GLY A 215 8.37 9.99 -8.91
C GLY A 215 7.78 10.26 -7.52
N VAL A 216 8.25 9.58 -6.49
CA VAL A 216 7.74 9.76 -5.12
C VAL A 216 8.18 11.10 -4.52
N ALA A 217 9.44 11.50 -4.70
CA ALA A 217 9.92 12.79 -4.19
C ALA A 217 9.17 13.96 -4.84
N TRP A 218 8.87 13.86 -6.15
CA TRP A 218 8.03 14.85 -6.82
C TRP A 218 6.60 14.82 -6.30
N ALA A 219 5.99 13.65 -6.13
CA ALA A 219 4.65 13.51 -5.58
C ALA A 219 4.53 14.14 -4.19
N LEU A 220 5.49 13.87 -3.31
CA LEU A 220 5.55 14.49 -1.98
C LEU A 220 5.70 16.01 -2.08
N ASP A 221 6.52 16.51 -2.99
CA ASP A 221 6.66 17.95 -3.21
C ASP A 221 5.33 18.59 -3.66
N GLN A 222 4.58 17.94 -4.53
CA GLN A 222 3.25 18.38 -4.94
C GLN A 222 2.27 18.44 -3.76
N ILE A 223 2.29 17.45 -2.88
CA ILE A 223 1.44 17.38 -1.68
C ILE A 223 1.81 18.51 -0.71
N TYR A 224 3.08 18.57 -0.31
CA TYR A 224 3.54 19.55 0.67
C TYR A 224 3.39 20.99 0.20
N SER A 225 3.71 21.29 -1.06
CA SER A 225 3.57 22.63 -1.61
C SER A 225 2.11 23.11 -1.59
N ARG A 226 1.16 22.21 -1.85
CA ARG A 226 -0.27 22.51 -1.77
C ARG A 226 -0.71 22.80 -0.34
N ILE A 227 -0.38 21.92 0.60
CA ILE A 227 -0.70 22.13 2.03
C ILE A 227 -0.12 23.47 2.50
N LYS A 228 1.16 23.74 2.22
CA LYS A 228 1.82 24.98 2.66
C LYS A 228 1.40 26.25 1.89
N SER A 229 0.67 26.13 0.79
CA SER A 229 0.22 27.27 -0.01
C SER A 229 -0.82 28.17 0.68
N GLY A 230 -1.53 27.66 1.69
CA GLY A 230 -2.66 28.32 2.33
C GLY A 230 -3.94 28.39 1.48
N LYS A 231 -3.98 27.64 0.37
CA LYS A 231 -5.16 27.57 -0.53
C LYS A 231 -6.06 26.37 -0.25
N PHE A 232 -5.66 25.50 0.68
CA PHE A 232 -6.38 24.30 1.09
C PHE A 232 -6.89 24.45 2.52
N TRP A 233 -7.41 23.38 3.10
CA TRP A 233 -8.15 23.35 4.37
C TRP A 233 -7.32 23.75 5.58
N SER A 234 -6.01 23.47 5.56
CA SER A 234 -5.03 23.84 6.59
C SER A 234 -3.65 24.01 5.97
N THR A 235 -2.77 24.74 6.66
CA THR A 235 -1.33 24.81 6.37
C THR A 235 -0.50 23.89 7.29
N ASP A 236 -1.15 23.29 8.28
CA ASP A 236 -0.53 22.36 9.19
C ASP A 236 -0.63 20.94 8.62
N THR A 237 0.52 20.30 8.41
CA THR A 237 0.57 18.91 7.90
C THR A 237 -0.01 17.92 8.89
N ASP A 238 -0.03 18.24 10.19
CA ASP A 238 -0.63 17.40 11.22
C ASP A 238 -2.16 17.29 11.08
N ASP A 239 -2.81 18.22 10.38
CA ASP A 239 -4.23 18.10 10.05
C ASP A 239 -4.51 17.06 8.96
N TYR A 240 -3.50 16.64 8.19
CA TYR A 240 -3.61 15.70 7.08
C TYR A 240 -3.06 14.32 7.45
N PHE A 241 -1.90 14.25 8.11
CA PHE A 241 -1.26 12.98 8.49
C PHE A 241 -0.26 13.14 9.64
N ASP A 242 -0.12 12.09 10.43
CA ASP A 242 0.87 11.97 11.50
C ASP A 242 2.15 11.28 10.99
N LEU A 243 2.00 10.43 9.98
CA LEU A 243 3.04 9.61 9.37
C LEU A 243 3.01 9.81 7.84
N VAL A 244 4.17 9.72 7.21
CA VAL A 244 4.26 9.80 5.75
C VAL A 244 4.50 8.42 5.19
N ALA A 245 3.75 8.04 4.15
CA ALA A 245 3.87 6.74 3.53
C ALA A 245 4.27 6.85 2.06
N TRP A 246 5.00 5.86 1.54
CA TRP A 246 5.26 5.70 0.10
C TRP A 246 5.71 4.29 -0.26
N HIS A 247 5.67 4.00 -1.58
CA HIS A 247 6.08 2.73 -2.16
C HIS A 247 7.43 2.89 -2.88
N PRO A 248 8.54 2.45 -2.28
CA PRO A 248 9.87 2.58 -2.87
C PRO A 248 10.20 1.45 -3.84
N TYR A 249 9.33 1.21 -4.83
CA TYR A 249 9.69 0.30 -5.90
C TYR A 249 10.77 0.92 -6.80
N VAL A 250 11.84 0.21 -6.99
CA VAL A 250 12.94 0.62 -7.91
C VAL A 250 12.79 -0.01 -9.29
N PHE A 251 11.77 -0.84 -9.47
CA PHE A 251 11.45 -1.50 -10.72
C PHE A 251 10.08 -1.05 -11.19
N THR A 252 9.99 -0.62 -12.43
CA THR A 252 8.71 -0.39 -13.08
C THR A 252 8.43 -1.50 -14.06
N THR A 253 7.20 -1.96 -14.05
CA THR A 253 6.66 -2.89 -15.03
C THR A 253 6.33 -2.15 -16.31
N ARG A 254 7.30 -1.72 -17.10
CA ARG A 254 6.94 -0.98 -18.29
C ARG A 254 6.60 -1.86 -19.48
N ASP A 255 7.17 -3.01 -19.56
CA ASP A 255 6.82 -3.96 -20.62
C ASP A 255 7.39 -5.33 -20.30
N VAL A 256 6.53 -6.33 -20.23
CA VAL A 256 6.93 -7.72 -19.94
C VAL A 256 7.71 -8.32 -21.08
N SER A 257 7.63 -7.72 -22.27
CA SER A 257 8.45 -8.12 -23.41
C SER A 257 9.93 -7.82 -23.21
N ASP A 258 10.27 -6.87 -22.33
CA ASP A 258 11.64 -6.48 -21.98
C ASP A 258 12.06 -7.05 -20.63
N ARG A 259 11.99 -8.37 -20.44
CA ARG A 259 12.51 -9.09 -19.26
C ARG A 259 13.97 -8.71 -18.94
N ASP A 260 14.73 -8.30 -19.92
CA ASP A 260 16.13 -7.91 -19.78
C ASP A 260 16.31 -6.54 -19.10
N LEU A 261 15.34 -5.63 -19.22
CA LEU A 261 15.41 -4.28 -18.61
C LEU A 261 15.32 -4.31 -17.06
N PHE A 262 14.71 -5.33 -16.49
CA PHE A 262 14.70 -5.54 -15.04
C PHE A 262 16.04 -5.97 -14.47
N MET A 263 16.91 -6.52 -15.30
CA MET A 263 18.17 -7.14 -14.89
C MET A 263 19.36 -6.20 -14.94
N ASP A 264 19.25 -5.09 -15.69
CA ASP A 264 20.37 -4.18 -15.93
C ASP A 264 20.57 -3.09 -14.86
N VAL A 265 19.79 -3.12 -13.77
CA VAL A 265 20.11 -2.28 -12.62
C VAL A 265 21.25 -2.94 -11.84
N GLU A 266 22.46 -2.49 -12.06
CA GLU A 266 23.67 -3.06 -11.44
C GLU A 266 23.63 -2.99 -9.91
N GLU A 267 23.00 -1.96 -9.32
CA GLU A 267 22.90 -1.76 -7.87
C GLU A 267 21.51 -1.31 -7.43
N PRO A 268 20.49 -2.20 -7.52
CA PRO A 268 19.10 -1.83 -7.14
C PRO A 268 18.97 -1.44 -5.67
N ASP A 269 19.80 -1.95 -4.80
CA ASP A 269 19.84 -1.60 -3.39
C ASP A 269 20.35 -0.17 -3.15
N THR A 270 21.35 0.29 -3.90
CA THR A 270 21.82 1.69 -3.85
C THR A 270 20.75 2.62 -4.38
N LEU A 271 20.13 2.28 -5.52
CA LEU A 271 19.04 3.06 -6.10
C LEU A 271 17.85 3.16 -5.13
N TRP A 272 17.50 2.07 -4.46
CA TRP A 272 16.43 2.03 -3.45
C TRP A 272 16.72 2.99 -2.29
N ARG A 273 17.95 2.99 -1.79
CA ARG A 273 18.38 3.90 -0.73
C ARG A 273 18.29 5.36 -1.19
N ASP A 274 18.86 5.69 -2.35
CA ASP A 274 18.90 7.05 -2.87
C ASP A 274 17.49 7.60 -3.17
N PHE A 275 16.57 6.74 -3.59
CA PHE A 275 15.16 7.04 -3.78
C PHE A 275 14.49 7.44 -2.45
N ASN A 276 14.67 6.66 -1.39
CA ASN A 276 14.09 6.96 -0.08
C ASN A 276 14.71 8.24 0.52
N ASP A 277 16.00 8.44 0.36
CA ASP A 277 16.68 9.65 0.82
C ASP A 277 16.22 10.90 0.05
N ALA A 278 15.90 10.77 -1.25
CA ALA A 278 15.32 11.88 -2.02
C ALA A 278 13.93 12.25 -1.49
N ALA A 279 13.07 11.27 -1.23
CA ALA A 279 11.75 11.47 -0.64
C ALA A 279 11.84 12.14 0.75
N TYR A 280 12.69 11.63 1.62
CA TYR A 280 12.90 12.20 2.96
C TYR A 280 13.46 13.63 2.93
N ARG A 281 14.33 13.99 1.95
CA ARG A 281 14.78 15.38 1.78
C ARG A 281 13.64 16.34 1.49
N VAL A 282 12.59 15.90 0.77
CA VAL A 282 11.38 16.71 0.56
C VAL A 282 10.68 16.97 1.90
N MET A 283 10.42 15.95 2.70
CA MET A 283 9.81 16.11 4.03
C MET A 283 10.58 17.13 4.88
N ARG A 284 11.91 17.01 4.93
CA ARG A 284 12.77 17.95 5.69
C ARG A 284 12.66 19.39 5.18
N ARG A 285 12.57 19.60 3.87
CA ARG A 285 12.43 20.91 3.26
C ARG A 285 11.15 21.63 3.71
N TYR A 286 10.09 20.88 3.96
CA TYR A 286 8.81 21.42 4.42
C TYR A 286 8.62 21.40 5.95
N GLY A 287 9.65 21.04 6.70
CA GLY A 287 9.65 21.07 8.16
C GLY A 287 9.24 19.76 8.84
N ASP A 288 8.88 18.72 8.09
CA ASP A 288 8.39 17.43 8.60
C ASP A 288 9.48 16.37 8.78
N GLY A 289 10.76 16.76 8.83
CA GLY A 289 11.85 15.82 9.06
C GLY A 289 11.79 15.08 10.41
N GLY A 290 10.89 15.46 11.31
CA GLY A 290 10.62 14.76 12.57
C GLY A 290 9.57 13.66 12.47
N LYS A 291 8.71 13.65 11.43
CA LYS A 291 7.72 12.61 11.21
C LYS A 291 8.38 11.28 10.82
N GLN A 292 7.77 10.20 11.26
CA GLN A 292 8.20 8.85 10.87
C GLN A 292 7.58 8.45 9.53
N VAL A 293 8.27 7.51 8.86
CA VAL A 293 7.91 7.05 7.54
C VAL A 293 7.48 5.59 7.56
N LEU A 294 6.44 5.28 6.83
CA LEU A 294 6.00 3.93 6.50
C LEU A 294 6.37 3.63 5.04
N LEU A 295 7.19 2.63 4.81
CA LEU A 295 7.41 2.04 3.49
C LEU A 295 6.38 0.93 3.33
N THR A 296 5.20 1.28 2.81
CA THR A 296 4.01 0.44 2.91
C THR A 296 3.94 -0.66 1.86
N GLU A 297 4.73 -0.54 0.80
CA GLU A 297 5.00 -1.63 -0.14
C GLU A 297 6.44 -1.54 -0.64
N THR A 298 7.14 -2.66 -0.62
CA THR A 298 8.39 -2.87 -1.34
C THR A 298 8.53 -4.35 -1.66
N GLY A 299 9.09 -4.67 -2.80
CA GLY A 299 9.23 -6.06 -3.18
C GLY A 299 9.93 -6.22 -4.52
N PHE A 300 10.18 -7.46 -4.86
CA PHE A 300 10.78 -7.87 -6.12
C PHE A 300 10.02 -9.07 -6.68
N THR A 301 9.77 -9.04 -7.97
CA THR A 301 9.26 -10.20 -8.69
C THR A 301 10.40 -10.91 -9.40
N ASP A 302 10.44 -12.23 -9.31
CA ASP A 302 11.38 -13.04 -10.09
C ASP A 302 10.77 -13.57 -11.40
N CYS A 303 9.53 -13.21 -11.68
CA CYS A 303 8.80 -13.69 -12.85
C CYS A 303 8.88 -15.21 -13.04
N GLY A 304 8.97 -15.98 -11.93
CA GLY A 304 9.12 -17.43 -11.95
C GLY A 304 10.52 -17.93 -12.32
N ASN A 305 11.54 -17.08 -12.40
CA ASN A 305 12.92 -17.47 -12.68
C ASN A 305 13.70 -17.76 -11.39
N PRO A 306 14.18 -19.02 -11.17
CA PRO A 306 14.86 -19.41 -9.94
C PRO A 306 16.20 -18.68 -9.70
N GLU A 307 16.90 -18.23 -10.76
CA GLU A 307 18.16 -17.47 -10.61
C GLU A 307 17.88 -16.09 -10.05
N TRP A 308 16.78 -15.47 -10.48
CA TRP A 308 16.35 -14.16 -9.97
C TRP A 308 15.85 -14.26 -8.53
N GLU A 309 15.21 -15.37 -8.18
CA GLU A 309 14.81 -15.59 -6.78
C GLU A 309 15.99 -15.53 -5.81
N GLU A 310 17.13 -16.18 -6.15
CA GLU A 310 18.35 -16.11 -5.34
C GLU A 310 18.88 -14.68 -5.23
N ARG A 311 18.97 -14.00 -6.37
CA ARG A 311 19.45 -12.62 -6.43
C ARG A 311 18.58 -11.68 -5.58
N TYR A 312 17.26 -11.81 -5.67
CA TYR A 312 16.33 -10.97 -4.93
C TYR A 312 16.25 -11.29 -3.44
N ALA A 313 16.52 -12.53 -3.05
CA ALA A 313 16.74 -12.86 -1.64
C ALA A 313 17.93 -12.06 -1.04
N GLY A 314 19.02 -11.93 -1.81
CA GLY A 314 20.16 -11.09 -1.44
C GLY A 314 19.79 -9.60 -1.34
N TYR A 315 19.00 -9.08 -2.27
CA TYR A 315 18.54 -7.67 -2.22
C TYR A 315 17.59 -7.42 -1.06
N ASN A 316 16.68 -8.33 -0.74
CA ASN A 316 15.83 -8.19 0.43
C ASN A 316 16.63 -8.01 1.72
N LYS A 317 17.71 -8.77 1.92
CA LYS A 317 18.62 -8.58 3.07
C LYS A 317 19.22 -7.18 3.10
N LYS A 318 19.70 -6.67 1.97
CA LYS A 318 20.29 -5.34 1.88
C LYS A 318 19.25 -4.25 2.16
N ILE A 319 18.06 -4.33 1.58
CA ILE A 319 16.97 -3.38 1.77
C ILE A 319 16.52 -3.36 3.23
N LEU A 320 16.33 -4.51 3.86
CA LEU A 320 16.01 -4.59 5.28
C LEU A 320 17.10 -3.93 6.12
N ASN A 321 18.38 -4.22 5.84
CA ASN A 321 19.48 -3.59 6.54
C ASN A 321 19.50 -2.06 6.37
N TYR A 322 19.22 -1.55 5.16
CA TYR A 322 19.11 -0.11 4.94
C TYR A 322 17.93 0.48 5.73
N ALA A 323 16.75 -0.11 5.65
CA ALA A 323 15.58 0.35 6.39
C ALA A 323 15.85 0.39 7.90
N MET A 324 16.56 -0.61 8.46
CA MET A 324 16.97 -0.64 9.86
C MET A 324 17.90 0.51 10.23
N ASN A 325 18.68 1.01 9.30
CA ASN A 325 19.66 2.09 9.54
C ASN A 325 19.15 3.48 9.15
N MET A 326 18.01 3.59 8.47
CA MET A 326 17.37 4.87 8.18
C MET A 326 16.61 5.39 9.41
N PRO A 327 17.03 6.50 10.05
CA PRO A 327 16.45 6.92 11.34
C PRO A 327 15.00 7.39 11.25
N TYR A 328 14.52 7.68 10.07
CA TYR A 328 13.17 8.15 9.79
C TYR A 328 12.20 7.00 9.48
N VAL A 329 12.68 5.82 9.08
CA VAL A 329 11.83 4.66 8.76
C VAL A 329 11.32 4.02 10.04
N ARG A 330 10.01 3.93 10.19
CA ARG A 330 9.33 3.22 11.27
C ARG A 330 8.99 1.80 10.86
N THR A 331 8.38 1.63 9.70
CA THR A 331 7.88 0.34 9.23
C THR A 331 8.23 0.13 7.78
N LEU A 332 8.59 -1.11 7.45
CA LEU A 332 8.74 -1.59 6.08
C LEU A 332 7.85 -2.82 5.88
N HIS A 333 6.98 -2.78 4.87
CA HIS A 333 6.16 -3.92 4.48
C HIS A 333 6.65 -4.50 3.14
N ASN A 334 6.90 -5.81 3.14
CA ASN A 334 7.11 -6.53 1.89
C ASN A 334 5.78 -6.73 1.16
N PHE A 335 5.73 -6.39 -0.08
CA PHE A 335 4.71 -6.80 -1.01
C PHE A 335 5.27 -8.00 -1.78
N ARG A 336 4.73 -9.22 -1.63
CA ARG A 336 3.56 -9.59 -0.85
C ARG A 336 3.84 -10.93 -0.13
N LEU A 337 2.89 -11.40 0.69
CA LEU A 337 3.05 -12.65 1.44
C LEU A 337 3.00 -13.89 0.54
N LEU A 338 2.02 -13.95 -0.37
CA LEU A 338 1.71 -15.12 -1.19
C LEU A 338 1.82 -14.82 -2.69
N ASN A 339 2.25 -15.79 -3.48
CA ASN A 339 2.05 -15.75 -4.93
C ASN A 339 0.55 -15.86 -5.30
N GLU A 340 0.20 -15.48 -6.53
CA GLU A 340 -1.18 -15.53 -7.07
C GLU A 340 -1.32 -16.43 -8.30
N ASN A 341 -0.29 -17.14 -8.70
CA ASN A 341 -0.26 -17.88 -9.95
C ASN A 341 -1.41 -18.90 -10.13
N ALA A 342 -1.74 -19.67 -9.08
CA ALA A 342 -2.80 -20.66 -9.18
C ALA A 342 -4.19 -20.04 -9.32
N MET A 343 -4.46 -18.92 -8.62
CA MET A 343 -5.73 -18.21 -8.71
C MET A 343 -5.96 -17.65 -10.12
N LEU A 344 -4.94 -17.08 -10.73
CA LEU A 344 -5.01 -16.48 -12.05
C LEU A 344 -5.16 -17.52 -13.16
N GLN A 345 -4.45 -18.65 -13.05
CA GLN A 345 -4.63 -19.78 -13.97
C GLN A 345 -6.06 -20.33 -13.95
N ARG A 346 -6.69 -20.41 -12.77
CA ARG A 346 -8.11 -20.81 -12.66
C ARG A 346 -9.06 -19.80 -13.30
N ALA A 347 -8.74 -18.54 -13.23
CA ALA A 347 -9.52 -17.47 -13.88
C ALA A 347 -9.35 -17.47 -15.41
N GLY A 348 -8.50 -18.37 -15.97
CA GLY A 348 -8.20 -18.42 -17.39
C GLY A 348 -7.38 -17.21 -17.86
N ILE A 349 -6.73 -16.53 -16.93
CA ILE A 349 -5.88 -15.39 -17.22
C ILE A 349 -4.48 -15.96 -17.48
N GLU A 350 -4.05 -15.88 -18.74
CA GLU A 350 -2.68 -16.27 -19.10
C GLU A 350 -1.66 -15.28 -18.55
N ASP A 351 -0.47 -15.78 -18.20
CA ASP A 351 0.64 -15.02 -17.65
C ASP A 351 1.01 -13.73 -18.43
N ASN A 352 0.69 -13.68 -19.73
CA ASN A 352 0.95 -12.55 -20.61
C ASN A 352 -0.17 -11.50 -20.65
N GLN A 353 -1.32 -11.76 -20.02
CA GLN A 353 -2.51 -10.88 -20.02
C GLN A 353 -2.59 -9.98 -18.78
N ILE A 354 -1.85 -10.31 -17.73
CA ILE A 354 -1.81 -9.52 -16.51
C ILE A 354 -0.59 -8.63 -16.61
N GLY A 355 -0.75 -7.39 -17.00
CA GLY A 355 0.23 -6.29 -16.96
C GLY A 355 1.69 -6.68 -16.71
N GLY A 356 2.09 -7.77 -17.33
CA GLY A 356 3.28 -8.51 -17.08
C GLY A 356 3.23 -9.34 -15.80
N LEU A 357 3.65 -10.55 -15.87
CA LEU A 357 3.98 -11.57 -14.87
C LEU A 357 4.51 -11.07 -13.49
N THR A 358 4.49 -9.77 -13.30
CA THR A 358 5.15 -9.10 -12.19
C THR A 358 4.44 -9.36 -10.89
N GLU A 359 3.13 -9.19 -10.80
CA GLU A 359 2.43 -9.29 -9.52
C GLU A 359 2.28 -10.72 -9.01
N VAL A 360 2.22 -11.68 -9.93
CA VAL A 360 2.03 -13.10 -9.64
C VAL A 360 3.13 -13.68 -8.76
N TYR A 361 4.38 -13.24 -8.94
CA TYR A 361 5.56 -13.84 -8.32
C TYR A 361 6.23 -12.96 -7.25
N PHE A 362 5.54 -11.99 -6.71
CA PHE A 362 6.04 -11.18 -5.58
C PHE A 362 6.06 -11.94 -4.24
N GLY A 363 5.30 -13.02 -4.12
CA GLY A 363 5.09 -13.75 -2.86
C GLY A 363 6.38 -14.22 -2.19
N LEU A 364 6.38 -14.15 -0.86
CA LEU A 364 7.39 -14.78 -0.02
C LEU A 364 7.15 -16.30 0.09
N PHE A 365 5.91 -16.70 -0.07
CA PHE A 365 5.49 -18.11 -0.15
C PHE A 365 4.79 -18.36 -1.48
N THR A 366 4.78 -19.61 -1.90
CA THR A 366 3.96 -20.03 -3.05
C THR A 366 2.48 -19.91 -2.70
N ASP A 367 1.64 -19.97 -3.74
CA ASP A 367 0.18 -20.00 -3.56
C ASP A 367 -0.25 -21.13 -2.61
N PRO A 368 -1.33 -20.97 -1.81
CA PRO A 368 -1.88 -22.00 -0.96
C PRO A 368 -2.21 -23.33 -1.68
N GLU A 369 -2.61 -23.28 -2.94
CA GLU A 369 -2.82 -24.48 -3.76
C GLU A 369 -1.53 -25.24 -4.03
N GLU A 370 -0.40 -24.59 -3.99
CA GLU A 370 0.93 -25.17 -4.08
C GLU A 370 1.52 -25.55 -2.70
N GLY A 371 0.77 -25.35 -1.62
CA GLY A 371 1.12 -25.73 -0.26
C GLY A 371 1.83 -24.65 0.56
N CYS A 372 1.75 -23.37 0.22
CA CYS A 372 2.39 -22.26 0.95
C CYS A 372 3.88 -22.54 1.25
N ARG A 373 4.60 -23.03 0.26
CA ARG A 373 6.03 -23.37 0.42
C ARG A 373 6.84 -22.08 0.53
N PRO A 374 7.73 -21.93 1.55
CA PRO A 374 8.57 -20.76 1.67
C PRO A 374 9.55 -20.68 0.50
N ARG A 375 9.71 -19.49 -0.04
CA ARG A 375 10.66 -19.18 -1.10
C ARG A 375 11.98 -18.66 -0.49
N LYS A 376 13.03 -18.54 -1.27
CA LYS A 376 14.35 -18.05 -0.78
C LYS A 376 14.26 -16.69 -0.11
N ARG A 377 13.37 -15.82 -0.61
CA ARG A 377 13.11 -14.49 -0.01
C ARG A 377 12.49 -14.58 1.39
N ALA A 378 11.64 -15.57 1.66
CA ALA A 378 11.09 -15.81 2.99
C ALA A 378 12.20 -16.18 3.98
N TYR A 379 13.11 -17.08 3.60
CA TYR A 379 14.26 -17.42 4.44
C TYR A 379 15.20 -16.24 4.65
N ALA A 380 15.41 -15.40 3.64
CA ALA A 380 16.22 -14.19 3.76
C ALA A 380 15.64 -13.22 4.82
N ILE A 381 14.31 -13.06 4.84
CA ILE A 381 13.63 -12.23 5.85
C ILE A 381 13.74 -12.87 7.22
N ALA A 382 13.45 -14.16 7.37
CA ALA A 382 13.54 -14.88 8.63
C ALA A 382 14.95 -14.76 9.25
N GLU A 383 16.00 -14.91 8.44
CA GLU A 383 17.38 -14.71 8.88
C GLU A 383 17.62 -13.28 9.41
N MET A 384 17.14 -12.27 8.68
CA MET A 384 17.32 -10.85 9.06
C MET A 384 16.52 -10.46 10.30
N THR A 385 15.38 -11.06 10.53
CA THR A 385 14.54 -10.86 11.72
C THR A 385 14.99 -11.72 12.91
N GLY A 386 15.88 -12.68 12.69
CA GLY A 386 16.32 -13.65 13.70
C GLY A 386 15.29 -14.72 14.02
N SER A 387 14.36 -15.01 13.09
CA SER A 387 13.38 -16.07 13.27
C SER A 387 14.00 -17.46 13.07
N GLU A 388 13.76 -18.37 14.03
CA GLU A 388 14.13 -19.77 13.96
C GLU A 388 12.95 -20.69 13.63
N ALA A 389 11.83 -20.13 13.19
CA ALA A 389 10.62 -20.87 12.90
C ALA A 389 10.79 -21.81 11.68
N ASP A 390 10.21 -23.01 11.74
CA ASP A 390 10.11 -23.92 10.60
C ASP A 390 9.01 -23.42 9.63
N LEU A 391 9.39 -22.56 8.69
CA LEU A 391 8.48 -21.98 7.71
C LEU A 391 7.79 -23.04 6.85
N GLN A 392 8.47 -24.18 6.55
CA GLN A 392 7.85 -25.25 5.77
C GLN A 392 6.76 -25.97 6.57
N LYS A 393 6.98 -26.16 7.86
CA LYS A 393 5.99 -26.76 8.75
C LYS A 393 4.76 -25.86 8.85
N ILE A 394 4.95 -24.56 9.08
CA ILE A 394 3.83 -23.61 9.16
C ILE A 394 3.01 -23.60 7.88
N GLY A 395 3.66 -23.57 6.71
CA GLY A 395 2.96 -23.63 5.41
C GLY A 395 2.14 -24.91 5.23
N ARG A 396 2.69 -26.07 5.59
CA ARG A 396 1.96 -27.36 5.56
C ARG A 396 0.77 -27.38 6.53
N GLU A 397 0.94 -26.89 7.74
CA GLU A 397 -0.15 -26.82 8.73
C GLU A 397 -1.27 -25.90 8.28
N LEU A 398 -0.94 -24.79 7.62
CA LEU A 398 -1.92 -23.85 7.07
C LEU A 398 -2.78 -24.50 5.97
N THR A 399 -2.17 -25.26 5.07
CA THR A 399 -2.85 -25.84 3.90
C THR A 399 -3.34 -27.28 4.12
N GLY A 400 -2.92 -27.94 5.20
CA GLY A 400 -3.22 -29.34 5.47
C GLY A 400 -2.53 -30.31 4.51
N ARG A 401 -1.44 -29.91 3.87
CA ARG A 401 -0.70 -30.68 2.84
C ARG A 401 0.73 -30.96 3.24
#